data_5d4b7de267dee83ba3c2ca666d6d5b97
#
_entry.id   5d4b7de267dee83ba3c2ca666d6d5b97
#
_cell.length_a   1.000
_cell.length_b   1.000
_cell.length_c   1.000
_cell.angle_alpha   90.00
_cell.angle_beta   90.00
_cell.angle_gamma   90.00
#
_symmetry.space_group_name_H-M   'P 1'
#
loop_
_entity.id
_entity.type
_entity.pdbx_description
1 polymer ?
#
loop_
_entity_poly.entity_id
_entity_poly.type
_entity_poly.pdbx_seq_one_letter_code
_entity_poly.pdbx_strand_id
1 'polypeptide(L)'
;MNALLDSRRIMITRPASQGGDFELLLQENGAQTVSFPLISICPPENWIQLDSSIQKIQEYDWLIFTSVNGVSFFEQRLDFLK
;
A
#
# COMPACT_ATOMS: atom_id res chain seq x y z
N MET A 1 18.15 15.34 21.09
CA MET A 1 18.01 14.62 19.84
C MET A 1 18.47 13.19 20.02
N ASN A 2 17.70 12.25 19.59
CA ASN A 2 17.97 10.84 19.80
C ASN A 2 18.59 10.24 18.54
N ALA A 3 19.82 9.76 18.63
CA ALA A 3 20.55 9.20 17.50
C ALA A 3 20.79 7.70 17.69
N LEU A 4 19.71 6.98 18.04
CA LEU A 4 19.77 5.54 18.33
C LEU A 4 20.27 4.72 17.15
N LEU A 5 20.04 5.20 15.93
CA LEU A 5 20.39 4.51 14.69
C LEU A 5 21.62 5.12 14.02
N ASP A 6 22.39 5.90 14.78
CA ASP A 6 23.57 6.56 14.24
C ASP A 6 24.51 5.52 13.62
N SER A 7 25.08 5.85 12.46
CA SER A 7 25.94 4.96 11.68
C SER A 7 25.27 3.71 11.11
N ARG A 8 23.93 3.60 11.22
CA ARG A 8 23.20 2.49 10.62
C ARG A 8 22.75 2.85 9.21
N ARG A 9 22.84 1.91 8.31
CA ARG A 9 22.32 2.04 6.95
C ARG A 9 21.16 1.07 6.78
N ILE A 10 20.03 1.60 6.35
CA ILE A 10 18.77 0.83 6.28
C ILE A 10 18.21 0.92 4.87
N MET A 11 17.98 -0.23 4.26
CA MET A 11 17.31 -0.32 2.96
C MET A 11 15.81 -0.49 3.18
N ILE A 12 15.03 0.33 2.51
CA ILE A 12 13.57 0.31 2.61
C ILE A 12 13.02 -0.21 1.29
N THR A 13 12.24 -1.28 1.35
CA THR A 13 11.72 -1.95 0.16
C THR A 13 10.22 -1.72 -0.06
N ARG A 14 9.60 -0.88 0.76
CA ARG A 14 8.17 -0.54 0.63
C ARG A 14 7.92 0.24 -0.65
N PRO A 15 6.68 0.21 -1.19
CA PRO A 15 6.31 1.10 -2.29
C PRO A 15 6.64 2.55 -1.96
N ALA A 16 7.13 3.30 -2.94
CA ALA A 16 7.55 4.68 -2.72
C ALA A 16 6.42 5.55 -2.15
N SER A 17 5.18 5.27 -2.55
CA SER A 17 4.01 6.00 -2.07
C SER A 17 3.68 5.75 -0.60
N GLN A 18 4.29 4.75 0.04
CA GLN A 18 3.98 4.32 1.40
C GLN A 18 5.18 4.40 2.35
N GLY A 19 6.34 4.83 1.85
CA GLY A 19 7.58 4.77 2.63
C GLY A 19 8.01 6.07 3.29
N GLY A 20 7.42 7.21 2.89
CA GLY A 20 7.96 8.52 3.23
C GLY A 20 8.04 8.82 4.72
N ASP A 21 6.97 8.62 5.46
CA ASP A 21 6.94 8.93 6.91
C ASP A 21 7.89 8.02 7.69
N PHE A 22 7.92 6.75 7.33
CA PHE A 22 8.80 5.78 7.98
C PHE A 22 10.27 6.14 7.73
N GLU A 23 10.59 6.51 6.50
CA GLU A 23 11.94 6.91 6.11
C GLU A 23 12.38 8.15 6.91
N LEU A 24 11.51 9.15 7.02
CA LEU A 24 11.80 10.34 7.81
C LEU A 24 12.07 10.00 9.28
N LEU A 25 11.26 9.13 9.85
CA LEU A 25 11.43 8.72 11.23
C LEU A 25 12.79 8.05 11.46
N LEU A 26 13.21 7.20 10.53
CA LEU A 26 14.52 6.56 10.62
C LEU A 26 15.65 7.59 10.52
N GLN A 27 15.54 8.55 9.61
CA GLN A 27 16.53 9.61 9.43
C GLN A 27 16.60 10.51 10.65
N GLU A 28 15.48 10.82 11.29
CA GLU A 28 15.45 11.61 12.52
C GLU A 28 16.18 10.91 13.66
N ASN A 29 16.26 9.58 13.63
CA ASN A 29 16.99 8.80 14.61
C ASN A 29 18.44 8.51 14.20
N GLY A 30 18.93 9.17 13.17
CA GLY A 30 20.32 9.11 12.76
C GLY A 30 20.67 8.10 11.68
N ALA A 31 19.69 7.36 11.15
CA ALA A 31 19.94 6.36 10.12
C ALA A 31 20.17 7.00 8.75
N GLN A 32 21.02 6.34 7.97
CA GLN A 32 21.10 6.58 6.53
C GLN A 32 20.14 5.60 5.84
N THR A 33 19.25 6.11 5.00
CA THR A 33 18.24 5.29 4.35
C THR A 33 18.46 5.22 2.86
N VAL A 34 18.18 4.04 2.28
CA VAL A 34 18.17 3.82 0.85
C VAL A 34 16.81 3.28 0.47
N SER A 35 16.08 4.00 -0.37
CA SER A 35 14.78 3.56 -0.85
C SER A 35 14.96 2.68 -2.09
N PHE A 36 14.50 1.44 -2.01
CA PHE A 36 14.58 0.49 -3.11
C PHE A 36 13.25 -0.26 -3.21
N PRO A 37 12.21 0.41 -3.75
CA PRO A 37 10.87 -0.20 -3.83
C PRO A 37 10.89 -1.45 -4.69
N LEU A 38 10.46 -2.57 -4.14
CA LEU A 38 10.35 -3.83 -4.86
C LEU A 38 8.95 -4.08 -5.39
N ILE A 39 7.97 -3.30 -4.91
CA ILE A 39 6.56 -3.45 -5.27
C ILE A 39 6.05 -2.11 -5.77
N SER A 40 5.33 -2.16 -6.89
CA SER A 40 4.60 -1.01 -7.41
C SER A 40 3.11 -1.29 -7.31
N ILE A 41 2.36 -0.36 -6.75
CA ILE A 41 0.91 -0.49 -6.59
C ILE A 41 0.25 0.10 -7.83
N CYS A 42 -0.50 -0.74 -8.55
CA CYS A 42 -1.19 -0.33 -9.77
C CYS A 42 -2.56 -0.99 -9.83
N PRO A 43 -3.51 -0.38 -10.58
CA PRO A 43 -4.80 -1.04 -10.79
C PRO A 43 -4.64 -2.31 -11.62
N PRO A 44 -5.62 -3.22 -11.55
CA PRO A 44 -5.59 -4.44 -12.37
C PRO A 44 -5.69 -4.10 -13.86
N GLU A 45 -5.24 -5.03 -14.71
CA GLU A 45 -5.29 -4.84 -16.16
C GLU A 45 -6.73 -4.69 -16.65
N ASN A 46 -7.66 -5.40 -16.03
CA ASN A 46 -9.08 -5.25 -16.32
C ASN A 46 -9.88 -5.48 -15.03
N TRP A 47 -11.11 -5.05 -15.04
CA TRP A 47 -11.99 -5.08 -13.88
C TRP A 47 -13.09 -6.14 -13.98
N ILE A 48 -13.02 -7.03 -14.99
CA ILE A 48 -14.13 -7.94 -15.33
C ILE A 48 -14.51 -8.82 -14.15
N GLN A 49 -13.56 -9.46 -13.50
CA GLN A 49 -13.84 -10.34 -12.37
C GLN A 49 -14.38 -9.59 -11.17
N LEU A 50 -13.80 -8.43 -10.89
CA LEU A 50 -14.26 -7.61 -9.77
C LEU A 50 -15.68 -7.09 -10.03
N ASP A 51 -15.94 -6.58 -11.23
CA ASP A 51 -17.27 -6.07 -11.59
C ASP A 51 -18.32 -7.15 -11.45
N SER A 52 -18.02 -8.35 -11.91
CA SER A 52 -18.93 -9.50 -11.78
C SER A 52 -19.20 -9.82 -10.32
N SER A 53 -18.17 -9.79 -9.47
CA SER A 53 -18.31 -10.05 -8.04
C SER A 53 -19.10 -8.95 -7.34
N ILE A 54 -18.93 -7.70 -7.73
CA ILE A 54 -19.68 -6.57 -7.17
C ILE A 54 -21.16 -6.72 -7.50
N GLN A 55 -21.50 -7.13 -8.71
CA GLN A 55 -22.89 -7.34 -9.10
C GLN A 55 -23.57 -8.44 -8.27
N LYS A 56 -22.77 -9.39 -7.77
CA LYS A 56 -23.25 -10.52 -6.99
C LYS A 56 -22.87 -10.41 -5.51
N ILE A 57 -22.60 -9.21 -5.04
CA ILE A 57 -22.03 -9.01 -3.71
C ILE A 57 -22.93 -9.56 -2.60
N GLN A 58 -24.23 -9.57 -2.82
CA GLN A 58 -25.19 -10.11 -1.85
C GLN A 58 -25.12 -11.63 -1.70
N GLU A 59 -24.48 -12.32 -2.63
CA GLU A 59 -24.31 -13.78 -2.56
C GLU A 59 -23.11 -14.18 -1.68
N TYR A 60 -22.27 -13.21 -1.28
CA TYR A 60 -21.12 -13.47 -0.41
C TYR A 60 -21.50 -13.22 1.05
N ASP A 61 -21.00 -14.06 1.92
CA ASP A 61 -21.18 -13.89 3.37
C ASP A 61 -20.10 -12.97 3.97
N TRP A 62 -18.92 -12.95 3.37
CA TRP A 62 -17.77 -12.17 3.88
C TRP A 62 -17.04 -11.49 2.74
N LEU A 63 -16.56 -10.29 3.01
CA LEU A 63 -15.64 -9.57 2.14
C LEU A 63 -14.40 -9.25 2.97
N ILE A 64 -13.26 -9.80 2.55
CA ILE A 64 -12.02 -9.68 3.31
C ILE A 64 -11.02 -8.87 2.50
N PHE A 65 -10.50 -7.81 3.10
CA PHE A 65 -9.42 -7.02 2.53
C PHE A 65 -8.12 -7.33 3.28
N THR A 66 -7.06 -7.58 2.54
CA THR A 66 -5.76 -7.89 3.13
C THR A 66 -4.81 -6.69 3.10
N SER A 67 -5.21 -5.58 2.51
CA SER A 67 -4.39 -4.37 2.46
C SER A 67 -5.25 -3.14 2.26
N VAL A 68 -4.69 -1.98 2.65
CA VAL A 68 -5.30 -0.68 2.41
C VAL A 68 -5.48 -0.43 0.91
N ASN A 69 -4.55 -0.91 0.10
CA ASN A 69 -4.62 -0.74 -1.35
C ASN A 69 -5.84 -1.47 -1.94
N GLY A 70 -6.15 -2.65 -1.42
CA GLY A 70 -7.33 -3.38 -1.84
C GLY A 70 -8.62 -2.62 -1.56
N VAL A 71 -8.72 -2.02 -0.37
CA VAL A 71 -9.87 -1.18 -0.01
C VAL A 71 -9.98 0.00 -0.97
N SER A 72 -8.88 0.69 -1.21
CA SER A 72 -8.86 1.89 -2.04
C SER A 72 -9.31 1.59 -3.47
N PHE A 73 -8.76 0.55 -4.11
CA PHE A 73 -9.15 0.19 -5.47
C PHE A 73 -10.59 -0.30 -5.55
N PHE A 74 -11.03 -1.05 -4.54
CA PHE A 74 -12.42 -1.50 -4.48
C PHE A 74 -13.38 -0.30 -4.42
N GLU A 75 -13.12 0.67 -3.55
CA GLU A 75 -13.95 1.86 -3.42
C GLU A 75 -13.98 2.67 -4.72
N GLN A 76 -12.83 2.85 -5.36
CA GLN A 76 -12.77 3.57 -6.63
C GLN A 76 -13.63 2.90 -7.69
N ARG A 77 -13.55 1.58 -7.78
CA ARG A 77 -14.35 0.85 -8.78
C ARG A 77 -15.82 0.88 -8.45
N LEU A 78 -16.17 0.75 -7.18
CA LEU A 78 -17.55 0.81 -6.73
C LEU A 78 -18.18 2.16 -7.09
N ASP A 79 -17.45 3.25 -6.85
CA ASP A 79 -17.92 4.59 -7.21
C ASP A 79 -18.08 4.75 -8.72
N PHE A 80 -17.19 4.18 -9.51
CA PHE A 80 -17.26 4.22 -10.96
C PHE A 80 -18.52 3.51 -11.47
N LEU A 81 -18.94 2.43 -10.83
CA LEU A 81 -20.07 1.61 -11.25
C LEU A 81 -21.44 2.16 -10.80
N LYS A 82 -21.44 3.15 -9.93
CA LYS A 82 -22.69 3.78 -9.48
C LYS A 82 -23.41 4.55 -10.57
#